data_0e5093945a211d66ba26b9b8316a444b
#
_entry.id   0e5093945a211d66ba26b9b8316a444b
#
_cell.length_a   1.000
_cell.length_b   1.000
_cell.length_c   1.000
_cell.angle_alpha   90.00
_cell.angle_beta   90.00
_cell.angle_gamma   90.00
#
_symmetry.space_group_name_H-M   'P 1'
#
loop_
_entity.id
_entity.type
_entity.pdbx_description
1 polymer ?
#
loop_
_entity_poly.entity_id
_entity_poly.type
_entity_poly.pdbx_seq_one_letter_code
_entity_poly.pdbx_strand_id
1 'polypeptide(L)'
;MLFRSAILDLTQNRNAYYIYTKNEEDLRNKSNYIMENLKNGKADGILEHRNLTIYTSPFENGNELQAVEPIVETLVKNHNVILMDCDFDTPIRYFKYAQEIYLVQSMDILTIQPLTAFLRKLLDKGVFNESKARVVLNKFSRTREISEDLLVGGISIYNDAGMTVRKELFNRKTVQRITIPFELKTYLRYLDGLVTCDVSLKGYSKDFMQSLKKLANMIYQGNEKNKKYTPPSVKNNNTFSPSMNSTLEQMKRNY
;
A
#
# COMPACT_ATOMS: atom_id res chain seq x y z
N MET A 1 -9.11 -12.36 -21.93
CA MET A 1 -8.59 -12.57 -20.56
C MET A 1 -9.29 -11.56 -19.65
N LEU A 2 -9.95 -11.99 -18.58
CA LEU A 2 -10.59 -11.07 -17.64
C LEU A 2 -9.52 -10.33 -16.87
N PHE A 3 -9.64 -9.00 -16.76
CA PHE A 3 -8.76 -8.17 -15.94
C PHE A 3 -9.03 -8.48 -14.45
N ARG A 4 -8.01 -8.88 -13.73
CA ARG A 4 -8.09 -9.25 -12.31
C ARG A 4 -7.34 -8.24 -11.45
N SER A 5 -7.96 -7.78 -10.38
CA SER A 5 -7.36 -6.87 -9.41
C SER A 5 -7.32 -7.52 -8.03
N ALA A 6 -6.32 -7.17 -7.25
CA ALA A 6 -6.19 -7.56 -5.85
C ALA A 6 -6.06 -6.33 -4.95
N ILE A 7 -6.64 -6.41 -3.75
CA ILE A 7 -6.30 -5.56 -2.61
C ILE A 7 -5.58 -6.44 -1.59
N LEU A 8 -4.37 -6.05 -1.20
CA LEU A 8 -3.63 -6.64 -0.10
C LEU A 8 -3.60 -5.65 1.06
N ASP A 9 -4.29 -5.97 2.16
CA ASP A 9 -4.33 -5.17 3.36
C ASP A 9 -3.11 -5.48 4.24
N LEU A 10 -2.18 -4.53 4.28
CA LEU A 10 -0.93 -4.59 5.05
C LEU A 10 -0.98 -3.67 6.27
N THR A 11 -2.11 -2.99 6.50
CA THR A 11 -2.28 -2.07 7.62
C THR A 11 -2.33 -2.80 8.95
N GLN A 12 -1.89 -2.15 10.02
CA GLN A 12 -1.99 -2.71 11.36
C GLN A 12 -3.45 -2.95 11.77
N ASN A 13 -4.34 -2.04 11.40
CA ASN A 13 -5.75 -2.09 11.78
C ASN A 13 -6.60 -3.10 11.01
N ARG A 14 -6.11 -3.67 9.91
CA ARG A 14 -6.84 -4.64 9.08
C ARG A 14 -8.26 -4.18 8.70
N ASN A 15 -8.39 -2.92 8.31
CA ASN A 15 -9.70 -2.32 8.03
C ASN A 15 -10.47 -3.05 6.92
N ALA A 16 -9.78 -3.59 5.92
CA ALA A 16 -10.42 -4.36 4.86
C ALA A 16 -11.13 -5.62 5.38
N TYR A 17 -10.66 -6.20 6.49
CA TYR A 17 -11.30 -7.34 7.13
C TYR A 17 -12.75 -7.05 7.52
N TYR A 18 -13.04 -5.86 8.00
CA TYR A 18 -14.36 -5.48 8.54
C TYR A 18 -15.31 -4.87 7.50
N ILE A 19 -14.80 -4.39 6.37
CA ILE A 19 -15.58 -3.60 5.42
C ILE A 19 -16.41 -4.46 4.45
N TYR A 20 -15.91 -5.64 4.08
CA TYR A 20 -16.42 -6.36 2.91
C TYR A 20 -17.36 -7.51 3.21
N THR A 21 -17.63 -7.87 4.46
CA THR A 21 -18.54 -8.98 4.75
C THR A 21 -19.43 -8.74 5.97
N LYS A 22 -20.64 -9.25 5.87
CA LYS A 22 -21.62 -9.34 6.98
C LYS A 22 -21.54 -10.66 7.72
N ASN A 23 -20.87 -11.65 7.16
CA ASN A 23 -20.76 -12.99 7.74
C ASN A 23 -19.40 -13.12 8.44
N GLU A 24 -19.36 -12.78 9.73
CA GLU A 24 -18.15 -12.83 10.55
C GLU A 24 -17.56 -14.24 10.69
N GLU A 25 -18.39 -15.26 10.74
CA GLU A 25 -17.94 -16.65 10.87
C GLU A 25 -17.21 -17.10 9.61
N ASP A 26 -17.80 -16.86 8.43
CA ASP A 26 -17.20 -17.19 7.13
C ASP A 26 -15.91 -16.40 6.91
N LEU A 27 -15.89 -15.13 7.30
CA LEU A 27 -14.75 -14.27 7.26
C LEU A 27 -13.61 -14.80 8.14
N ARG A 28 -13.88 -15.13 9.39
CA ARG A 28 -12.89 -15.66 10.34
C ARG A 28 -12.30 -16.98 9.83
N ASN A 29 -13.15 -17.90 9.38
CA ASN A 29 -12.71 -19.19 8.89
C ASN A 29 -11.82 -19.08 7.65
N LYS A 30 -12.16 -18.19 6.71
CA LYS A 30 -11.35 -17.99 5.49
C LYS A 30 -10.07 -17.22 5.76
N SER A 31 -10.13 -16.15 6.56
CA SER A 31 -9.00 -15.24 6.76
C SER A 31 -7.83 -15.87 7.50
N ASN A 32 -8.08 -16.84 8.40
CA ASN A 32 -7.04 -17.54 9.14
C ASN A 32 -6.00 -18.23 8.23
N TYR A 33 -6.40 -18.61 7.02
CA TYR A 33 -5.54 -19.36 6.10
C TYR A 33 -5.04 -18.55 4.89
N ILE A 34 -5.53 -17.31 4.70
CA ILE A 34 -5.24 -16.54 3.47
C ILE A 34 -3.76 -16.26 3.30
N MET A 35 -3.11 -15.78 4.34
CA MET A 35 -1.69 -15.45 4.27
C MET A 35 -0.83 -16.70 4.12
N GLU A 36 -1.22 -17.79 4.76
CA GLU A 36 -0.55 -19.08 4.59
C GLU A 36 -0.76 -19.62 3.18
N ASN A 37 -1.95 -19.52 2.63
CA ASN A 37 -2.24 -19.89 1.25
C ASN A 37 -1.41 -19.08 0.25
N LEU A 38 -1.29 -17.76 0.43
CA LEU A 38 -0.46 -16.91 -0.41
C LEU A 38 1.02 -17.30 -0.36
N LYS A 39 1.56 -17.60 0.83
CA LYS A 39 2.94 -18.09 1.00
C LYS A 39 3.16 -19.39 0.23
N ASN A 40 2.15 -20.25 0.18
CA ASN A 40 2.19 -21.57 -0.47
C ASN A 40 1.78 -21.51 -1.96
N GLY A 41 1.70 -20.32 -2.56
CA GLY A 41 1.39 -20.14 -3.99
C GLY A 41 -0.09 -20.23 -4.36
N LYS A 42 -1.01 -20.23 -3.38
CA LYS A 42 -2.45 -20.28 -3.59
C LYS A 42 -3.04 -18.88 -3.44
N ALA A 43 -3.67 -18.37 -4.50
CA ALA A 43 -4.25 -17.02 -4.53
C ALA A 43 -5.75 -17.02 -4.18
N ASP A 44 -6.11 -17.71 -3.10
CA ASP A 44 -7.49 -17.77 -2.61
C ASP A 44 -7.74 -16.61 -1.65
N GLY A 45 -8.51 -15.60 -2.09
CA GLY A 45 -8.87 -14.43 -1.30
C GLY A 45 -10.15 -14.62 -0.49
N ILE A 46 -10.43 -13.67 0.42
CA ILE A 46 -11.64 -13.71 1.27
C ILE A 46 -12.89 -13.41 0.46
N LEU A 47 -12.81 -12.39 -0.36
CA LEU A 47 -13.94 -11.87 -1.11
C LEU A 47 -13.56 -11.69 -2.56
N GLU A 48 -14.39 -12.25 -3.41
CA GLU A 48 -14.36 -11.98 -4.84
C GLU A 48 -15.60 -11.17 -5.19
N HIS A 49 -15.40 -9.95 -5.65
CA HIS A 49 -16.45 -9.16 -6.26
C HIS A 49 -16.13 -8.98 -7.74
N ARG A 50 -16.74 -9.78 -8.60
CA ARG A 50 -16.44 -9.84 -10.04
C ARG A 50 -14.94 -10.17 -10.26
N ASN A 51 -14.12 -9.15 -10.56
CA ASN A 51 -12.70 -9.30 -10.88
C ASN A 51 -11.78 -8.76 -9.76
N LEU A 52 -12.31 -8.54 -8.57
CA LEU A 52 -11.58 -8.03 -7.40
C LEU A 52 -11.49 -9.11 -6.33
N THR A 53 -10.28 -9.43 -5.91
CA THR A 53 -10.00 -10.31 -4.79
C THR A 53 -9.37 -9.53 -3.66
N ILE A 54 -9.78 -9.77 -2.42
CA ILE A 54 -9.29 -9.08 -1.24
C ILE A 54 -8.56 -10.06 -0.34
N TYR A 55 -7.35 -9.67 0.04
CA TYR A 55 -6.46 -10.41 0.91
C TYR A 55 -6.23 -9.59 2.18
N THR A 56 -6.77 -10.07 3.28
CA THR A 56 -6.60 -9.50 4.60
C THR A 56 -6.58 -10.63 5.63
N SER A 57 -6.06 -10.39 6.82
CA SER A 57 -6.01 -11.36 7.91
C SER A 57 -6.56 -10.75 9.18
N PRO A 58 -6.95 -11.56 10.19
CA PRO A 58 -7.31 -11.04 11.50
C PRO A 58 -6.16 -10.26 12.13
N PHE A 59 -6.47 -9.28 12.96
CA PHE A 59 -5.49 -8.41 13.64
C PHE A 59 -4.42 -9.19 14.41
N GLU A 60 -4.73 -10.35 14.94
CA GLU A 60 -3.85 -11.15 15.83
C GLU A 60 -2.67 -11.83 15.10
N ASN A 61 -2.65 -11.84 13.78
CA ASN A 61 -1.70 -12.63 12.97
C ASN A 61 -0.58 -11.78 12.36
N GLY A 62 -0.01 -10.81 13.10
CA GLY A 62 0.98 -9.85 12.58
C GLY A 62 2.28 -10.43 11.98
N ASN A 63 2.72 -11.62 12.40
CA ASN A 63 3.95 -12.25 11.92
C ASN A 63 3.84 -12.80 10.47
N GLU A 64 2.65 -13.01 9.97
CA GLU A 64 2.42 -13.59 8.65
C GLU A 64 2.85 -12.68 7.50
N LEU A 65 2.85 -11.35 7.72
CA LEU A 65 3.27 -10.36 6.73
C LEU A 65 4.79 -10.33 6.47
N GLN A 66 5.59 -11.03 7.26
CA GLN A 66 7.05 -11.05 7.09
C GLN A 66 7.51 -11.87 5.87
N ALA A 67 6.68 -12.77 5.36
CA ALA A 67 6.96 -13.57 4.17
C ALA A 67 6.66 -12.82 2.86
N VAL A 68 7.31 -11.67 2.65
CA VAL A 68 6.99 -10.70 1.59
C VAL A 68 7.08 -11.29 0.19
N GLU A 69 8.22 -11.96 -0.11
CA GLU A 69 8.52 -12.45 -1.45
C GLU A 69 7.49 -13.46 -1.96
N PRO A 70 7.19 -14.57 -1.26
CA PRO A 70 6.23 -15.56 -1.76
C PRO A 70 4.81 -14.98 -1.86
N ILE A 71 4.41 -14.06 -0.97
CA ILE A 71 3.11 -13.39 -1.04
C ILE A 71 3.02 -12.56 -2.33
N VAL A 72 4.00 -11.69 -2.58
CA VAL A 72 4.00 -10.81 -3.75
C VAL A 72 4.09 -11.62 -5.05
N GLU A 73 4.94 -12.64 -5.11
CA GLU A 73 5.07 -13.51 -6.29
C GLU A 73 3.75 -14.21 -6.62
N THR A 74 3.05 -14.72 -5.61
CA THR A 74 1.75 -15.36 -5.80
C THR A 74 0.72 -14.37 -6.34
N LEU A 75 0.67 -13.16 -5.79
CA LEU A 75 -0.25 -12.12 -6.25
C LEU A 75 0.05 -11.69 -7.69
N VAL A 76 1.31 -11.45 -8.04
CA VAL A 76 1.74 -11.03 -9.39
C VAL A 76 1.42 -12.08 -10.46
N LYS A 77 1.51 -13.36 -10.13
CA LYS A 77 1.15 -14.46 -11.05
C LYS A 77 -0.35 -14.52 -11.36
N ASN A 78 -1.19 -14.05 -10.43
CA ASN A 78 -2.64 -14.24 -10.51
C ASN A 78 -3.44 -12.97 -10.82
N HIS A 79 -2.82 -11.77 -10.70
CA HIS A 79 -3.52 -10.49 -10.83
C HIS A 79 -2.79 -9.54 -11.77
N ASN A 80 -3.57 -8.69 -12.46
CA ASN A 80 -3.05 -7.66 -13.36
C ASN A 80 -2.67 -6.38 -12.60
N VAL A 81 -3.44 -6.05 -11.54
CA VAL A 81 -3.20 -4.92 -10.64
C VAL A 81 -3.30 -5.40 -9.20
N ILE A 82 -2.33 -4.98 -8.39
CA ILE A 82 -2.29 -5.24 -6.96
C ILE A 82 -2.21 -3.89 -6.25
N LEU A 83 -3.22 -3.60 -5.44
CA LEU A 83 -3.25 -2.44 -4.55
C LEU A 83 -2.85 -2.90 -3.15
N MET A 84 -1.71 -2.44 -2.67
CA MET A 84 -1.27 -2.69 -1.30
C MET A 84 -1.72 -1.52 -0.43
N ASP A 85 -2.64 -1.78 0.51
CA ASP A 85 -3.03 -0.81 1.52
C ASP A 85 -2.01 -0.86 2.65
N CYS A 86 -1.32 0.27 2.87
CA CYS A 86 -0.15 0.36 3.72
C CYS A 86 -0.31 1.47 4.75
N ASP A 87 0.27 1.25 5.92
CA ASP A 87 0.48 2.26 6.95
C ASP A 87 1.98 2.43 7.26
N PHE A 88 2.31 3.17 8.33
CA PHE A 88 3.70 3.40 8.73
C PHE A 88 4.38 2.18 9.39
N ASP A 89 3.61 1.16 9.77
CA ASP A 89 4.08 -0.09 10.37
C ASP A 89 4.25 -1.22 9.33
N THR A 90 3.76 -0.99 8.11
CA THR A 90 3.92 -1.94 7.00
C THR A 90 5.40 -2.26 6.76
N PRO A 91 5.77 -3.55 6.64
CA PRO A 91 7.15 -3.95 6.40
C PRO A 91 7.72 -3.29 5.13
N ILE A 92 8.83 -2.56 5.28
CA ILE A 92 9.45 -1.76 4.22
C ILE A 92 9.73 -2.58 2.96
N ARG A 93 9.97 -3.87 3.10
CA ARG A 93 10.26 -4.79 1.99
C ARG A 93 9.13 -4.83 0.94
N TYR A 94 7.86 -4.60 1.30
CA TYR A 94 6.76 -4.51 0.34
C TYR A 94 6.93 -3.35 -0.65
N PHE A 95 7.45 -2.21 -0.21
CA PHE A 95 7.65 -1.03 -1.06
C PHE A 95 8.70 -1.25 -2.16
N LYS A 96 9.58 -2.24 -2.01
CA LYS A 96 10.54 -2.64 -3.05
C LYS A 96 9.81 -3.11 -4.32
N TYR A 97 8.68 -3.77 -4.16
CA TYR A 97 7.87 -4.32 -5.26
C TYR A 97 6.87 -3.33 -5.83
N ALA A 98 6.64 -2.20 -5.17
CA ALA A 98 5.75 -1.17 -5.66
C ALA A 98 6.32 -0.49 -6.92
N GLN A 99 5.51 -0.43 -7.98
CA GLN A 99 5.81 0.33 -9.18
C GLN A 99 5.52 1.81 -8.97
N GLU A 100 4.44 2.11 -8.25
CA GLU A 100 4.01 3.44 -7.85
C GLU A 100 3.64 3.45 -6.36
N ILE A 101 3.88 4.57 -5.70
CA ILE A 101 3.56 4.79 -4.29
C ILE A 101 2.64 6.00 -4.20
N TYR A 102 1.40 5.74 -3.82
CA TYR A 102 0.35 6.73 -3.69
C TYR A 102 0.35 7.30 -2.27
N LEU A 103 0.75 8.55 -2.13
CA LEU A 103 0.81 9.29 -0.87
C LEU A 103 -0.56 9.89 -0.62
N VAL A 104 -1.35 9.24 0.23
CA VAL A 104 -2.71 9.70 0.54
C VAL A 104 -2.67 10.64 1.72
N GLN A 105 -2.95 11.92 1.45
CA GLN A 105 -2.97 12.99 2.45
C GLN A 105 -4.38 13.58 2.58
N SER A 106 -4.86 13.70 3.80
CA SER A 106 -6.09 14.45 4.12
C SER A 106 -5.79 15.93 4.38
N MET A 107 -6.83 16.69 4.80
CA MET A 107 -6.68 18.08 5.24
C MET A 107 -5.97 18.23 6.59
N ASP A 108 -5.72 17.14 7.30
CA ASP A 108 -5.00 17.15 8.57
C ASP A 108 -3.50 17.38 8.33
N ILE A 109 -3.07 18.63 8.53
CA ILE A 109 -1.67 19.03 8.36
C ILE A 109 -0.72 18.37 9.35
N LEU A 110 -1.22 17.88 10.49
CA LEU A 110 -0.40 17.22 11.50
C LEU A 110 0.09 15.85 11.03
N THR A 111 -0.56 15.25 10.04
CA THR A 111 -0.13 13.98 9.44
C THR A 111 0.98 14.13 8.40
N ILE A 112 1.31 15.36 7.98
CA ILE A 112 2.37 15.63 7.00
C ILE A 112 3.74 15.21 7.56
N GLN A 113 4.05 15.57 8.81
CA GLN A 113 5.35 15.27 9.42
C GLN A 113 5.61 13.76 9.54
N PRO A 114 4.70 12.94 10.09
CA PRO A 114 4.85 11.48 10.09
C PRO A 114 5.03 10.90 8.69
N LEU A 115 4.28 11.38 7.69
CA LEU A 115 4.38 10.92 6.32
C LEU A 115 5.76 11.23 5.71
N THR A 116 6.27 12.45 5.90
CA THR A 116 7.59 12.83 5.38
C THR A 116 8.71 12.03 6.07
N ALA A 117 8.60 11.78 7.38
CA ALA A 117 9.54 10.95 8.11
C ALA A 117 9.56 9.51 7.56
N PHE A 118 8.38 8.96 7.28
CA PHE A 118 8.26 7.64 6.69
C PHE A 118 8.87 7.58 5.28
N LEU A 119 8.56 8.57 4.42
CA LEU A 119 9.15 8.65 3.08
C LEU A 119 10.68 8.75 3.12
N ARG A 120 11.23 9.51 4.07
CA ARG A 120 12.67 9.58 4.30
C ARG A 120 13.23 8.20 4.61
N LYS A 121 12.57 7.44 5.50
CA LYS A 121 12.97 6.06 5.83
C LYS A 121 12.97 5.15 4.59
N LEU A 122 11.96 5.27 3.72
CA LEU A 122 11.89 4.50 2.47
C LEU A 122 13.02 4.89 1.51
N LEU A 123 13.33 6.20 1.41
CA LEU A 123 14.41 6.72 0.59
C LEU A 123 15.78 6.20 1.06
N ASP A 124 16.04 6.27 2.36
CA ASP A 124 17.30 5.83 2.98
C ASP A 124 17.49 4.29 2.84
N LYS A 125 16.40 3.53 2.73
CA LYS A 125 16.43 2.08 2.44
C LYS A 125 16.46 1.76 0.93
N GLY A 126 16.49 2.77 0.04
CA GLY A 126 16.59 2.59 -1.40
C GLY A 126 15.34 1.99 -2.06
N VAL A 127 14.19 1.99 -1.38
CA VAL A 127 12.93 1.43 -1.92
C VAL A 127 12.00 2.49 -2.51
N PHE A 128 12.26 3.75 -2.24
CA PHE A 128 11.56 4.92 -2.77
C PHE A 128 12.46 5.77 -3.65
N ASN A 129 11.89 6.28 -4.73
CA ASN A 129 12.45 7.39 -5.52
C ASN A 129 11.30 8.28 -6.01
N GLU A 130 11.61 9.51 -6.44
CA GLU A 130 10.60 10.48 -6.84
C GLU A 130 9.73 10.03 -8.03
N SER A 131 10.27 9.22 -8.94
CA SER A 131 9.52 8.74 -10.10
C SER A 131 8.34 7.82 -9.73
N LYS A 132 8.42 7.16 -8.58
CA LYS A 132 7.35 6.33 -8.03
C LYS A 132 6.26 7.13 -7.32
N ALA A 133 6.54 8.37 -6.93
CA ALA A 133 5.62 9.18 -6.12
C ALA A 133 4.37 9.61 -6.89
N ARG A 134 3.21 9.44 -6.28
CA ARG A 134 1.91 10.00 -6.70
C ARG A 134 1.24 10.58 -5.47
N VAL A 135 0.63 11.74 -5.58
CA VAL A 135 -0.06 12.38 -4.44
C VAL A 135 -1.56 12.32 -4.63
N VAL A 136 -2.27 11.86 -3.61
CA VAL A 136 -3.72 11.85 -3.54
C VAL A 136 -4.15 12.72 -2.36
N LEU A 137 -4.70 13.88 -2.64
CA LEU A 137 -5.30 14.74 -1.63
C LEU A 137 -6.73 14.27 -1.39
N ASN A 138 -6.95 13.56 -0.30
CA ASN A 138 -8.24 12.95 0.03
C ASN A 138 -9.06 13.82 0.98
N LYS A 139 -10.38 13.83 0.81
CA LYS A 139 -11.31 14.66 1.60
C LYS A 139 -10.92 16.15 1.56
N PHE A 140 -10.52 16.62 0.41
CA PHE A 140 -10.05 17.99 0.24
C PHE A 140 -11.20 18.99 0.24
N SER A 141 -11.06 20.03 1.05
CA SER A 141 -11.91 21.23 1.02
C SER A 141 -11.01 22.45 1.00
N ARG A 142 -11.19 23.31 0.01
CA ARG A 142 -10.42 24.54 -0.08
C ARG A 142 -10.80 25.47 1.08
N THR A 143 -9.81 25.89 1.85
CA THR A 143 -9.94 26.91 2.89
C THR A 143 -9.14 28.15 2.50
N ARG A 144 -9.19 29.17 3.33
CA ARG A 144 -8.39 30.37 3.11
C ARG A 144 -6.88 30.10 3.17
N GLU A 145 -6.46 29.27 4.13
CA GLU A 145 -5.05 29.06 4.46
C GLU A 145 -4.50 27.74 3.88
N ILE A 146 -5.35 26.73 3.66
CA ILE A 146 -4.91 25.41 3.17
C ILE A 146 -5.24 25.27 1.69
N SER A 147 -4.20 25.18 0.88
CA SER A 147 -4.28 24.91 -0.57
C SER A 147 -3.64 23.57 -0.91
N GLU A 148 -3.93 23.05 -2.11
CA GLU A 148 -3.27 21.86 -2.64
C GLU A 148 -1.75 22.01 -2.67
N ASP A 149 -1.25 23.17 -3.12
CA ASP A 149 0.19 23.44 -3.21
C ASP A 149 0.86 23.49 -1.84
N LEU A 150 0.15 23.95 -0.80
CA LEU A 150 0.64 23.93 0.57
C LEU A 150 0.82 22.49 1.06
N LEU A 151 -0.20 21.63 0.87
CA LEU A 151 -0.16 20.23 1.29
C LEU A 151 0.93 19.46 0.54
N VAL A 152 0.96 19.55 -0.79
CA VAL A 152 1.98 18.88 -1.63
C VAL A 152 3.38 19.40 -1.29
N GLY A 153 3.53 20.72 -1.09
CA GLY A 153 4.79 21.33 -0.67
C GLY A 153 5.27 20.83 0.69
N GLY A 154 4.35 20.66 1.64
CA GLY A 154 4.66 20.10 2.96
C GLY A 154 5.15 18.66 2.90
N ILE A 155 4.49 17.82 2.08
CA ILE A 155 4.89 16.41 1.91
C ILE A 155 6.24 16.31 1.16
N SER A 156 6.53 17.22 0.25
CA SER A 156 7.71 17.15 -0.63
C SER A 156 9.03 17.44 0.08
N ILE A 157 8.99 18.08 1.25
CA ILE A 157 10.19 18.56 1.94
C ILE A 157 10.29 17.95 3.34
N TYR A 158 11.38 17.25 3.60
CA TYR A 158 11.69 16.77 4.94
C TYR A 158 12.60 17.79 5.67
N ASN A 159 12.14 18.25 6.82
CA ASN A 159 12.93 19.08 7.73
C ASN A 159 13.40 18.22 8.90
N ASP A 160 14.68 17.92 8.94
CA ASP A 160 15.28 17.33 10.14
C ASP A 160 15.71 18.47 11.07
N ALA A 161 15.32 18.41 12.34
CA ALA A 161 15.63 19.44 13.32
C ALA A 161 17.16 19.66 13.51
N GLY A 162 17.98 18.68 13.13
CA GLY A 162 19.45 18.75 13.19
C GLY A 162 20.14 19.18 11.89
N MET A 163 19.38 19.37 10.79
CA MET A 163 19.97 19.69 9.49
C MET A 163 19.67 21.13 9.06
N THR A 164 20.71 21.82 8.62
CA THR A 164 20.62 23.17 8.03
C THR A 164 20.08 23.15 6.58
N VAL A 165 20.08 21.99 5.94
CA VAL A 165 19.66 21.83 4.53
C VAL A 165 18.34 21.08 4.45
N ARG A 166 17.35 21.71 3.80
CA ARG A 166 16.08 21.05 3.46
C ARG A 166 16.32 20.03 2.35
N LYS A 167 15.87 18.80 2.57
CA LYS A 167 15.95 17.76 1.56
C LYS A 167 14.61 17.60 0.85
N GLU A 168 14.60 17.78 -0.48
CA GLU A 168 13.43 17.51 -1.30
C GLU A 168 13.29 16.00 -1.51
N LEU A 169 12.12 15.44 -1.21
CA LEU A 169 11.81 14.02 -1.37
C LEU A 169 11.32 13.72 -2.79
N PHE A 170 10.64 14.66 -3.39
CA PHE A 170 10.20 14.67 -4.77
C PHE A 170 9.87 16.09 -5.23
N ASN A 171 9.92 16.34 -6.53
CA ASN A 171 9.63 17.65 -7.09
C ASN A 171 8.12 17.93 -7.08
N ARG A 172 7.69 18.88 -6.23
CA ARG A 172 6.29 19.27 -6.05
C ARG A 172 5.60 19.82 -7.29
N LYS A 173 6.35 20.34 -8.28
CA LYS A 173 5.80 20.90 -9.51
C LYS A 173 5.51 19.84 -10.57
N THR A 174 6.24 18.73 -10.57
CA THR A 174 6.16 17.67 -11.57
C THR A 174 5.47 16.41 -11.08
N VAL A 175 5.33 16.22 -9.76
CA VAL A 175 4.63 15.06 -9.20
C VAL A 175 3.18 14.99 -9.68
N GLN A 176 2.78 13.82 -10.13
CA GLN A 176 1.38 13.59 -10.49
C GLN A 176 0.52 13.62 -9.24
N ARG A 177 -0.57 14.38 -9.30
CA ARG A 177 -1.49 14.53 -8.17
C ARG A 177 -2.95 14.46 -8.59
N ILE A 178 -3.76 13.99 -7.67
CA ILE A 178 -5.22 13.96 -7.78
C ILE A 178 -5.83 14.47 -6.49
N THR A 179 -6.89 15.25 -6.63
CA THR A 179 -7.66 15.78 -5.51
C THR A 179 -9.04 15.16 -5.51
N ILE A 180 -9.41 14.54 -4.40
CA ILE A 180 -10.73 13.98 -4.15
C ILE A 180 -11.47 14.93 -3.21
N PRO A 181 -12.57 15.55 -3.63
CA PRO A 181 -13.27 16.56 -2.83
C PRO A 181 -13.90 15.92 -1.58
N PHE A 182 -13.97 16.71 -0.51
CA PHE A 182 -14.81 16.40 0.63
C PHE A 182 -16.23 16.89 0.36
N GLU A 183 -17.17 15.97 0.44
CA GLU A 183 -18.59 16.25 0.34
C GLU A 183 -19.30 15.54 1.50
N LEU A 184 -19.97 16.29 2.37
CA LEU A 184 -20.61 15.71 3.55
C LEU A 184 -21.61 14.60 3.18
N LYS A 185 -22.42 14.81 2.14
CA LYS A 185 -23.39 13.80 1.68
C LYS A 185 -22.70 12.51 1.23
N THR A 186 -21.61 12.63 0.49
CA THR A 186 -20.78 11.51 0.04
C THR A 186 -20.15 10.78 1.22
N TYR A 187 -19.65 11.54 2.20
CA TYR A 187 -19.05 11.00 3.40
C TYR A 187 -20.04 10.23 4.29
N LEU A 188 -21.24 10.80 4.53
CA LEU A 188 -22.29 10.11 5.30
C LEU A 188 -22.71 8.82 4.62
N ARG A 189 -22.86 8.84 3.29
CA ARG A 189 -23.19 7.62 2.52
C ARG A 189 -22.10 6.56 2.62
N TYR A 190 -20.83 6.97 2.62
CA TYR A 190 -19.71 6.06 2.87
C TYR A 190 -19.81 5.42 4.25
N LEU A 191 -20.12 6.19 5.31
CA LEU A 191 -20.29 5.67 6.66
C LEU A 191 -21.46 4.64 6.74
N ASP A 192 -22.59 4.95 6.11
CA ASP A 192 -23.72 4.02 6.00
C ASP A 192 -23.29 2.71 5.30
N GLY A 193 -22.48 2.84 4.23
CA GLY A 193 -21.93 1.70 3.50
C GLY A 193 -21.01 0.82 4.36
N LEU A 194 -20.20 1.42 5.24
CA LEU A 194 -19.39 0.65 6.18
C LEU A 194 -20.24 -0.19 7.14
N VAL A 195 -21.28 0.43 7.73
CA VAL A 195 -22.20 -0.26 8.66
C VAL A 195 -22.95 -1.40 7.96
N THR A 196 -23.33 -1.18 6.71
CA THR A 196 -24.10 -2.19 5.94
C THR A 196 -23.24 -3.16 5.17
N CYS A 197 -21.90 -3.01 5.20
CA CYS A 197 -20.92 -3.74 4.37
C CYS A 197 -21.29 -3.66 2.86
N ASP A 198 -21.80 -2.52 2.41
CA ASP A 198 -22.17 -2.26 1.01
C ASP A 198 -21.20 -1.23 0.41
N VAL A 199 -20.16 -1.73 -0.25
CA VAL A 199 -19.18 -0.88 -0.97
C VAL A 199 -19.74 -0.59 -2.36
N SER A 200 -20.59 0.43 -2.45
CA SER A 200 -21.24 0.85 -3.69
C SER A 200 -20.92 2.30 -4.03
N LEU A 201 -20.63 2.57 -5.30
CA LEU A 201 -20.45 3.94 -5.81
C LEU A 201 -21.78 4.55 -6.30
N LYS A 202 -22.89 3.86 -6.15
CA LYS A 202 -24.21 4.31 -6.60
C LYS A 202 -24.67 5.51 -5.76
N GLY A 203 -24.98 6.62 -6.42
CA GLY A 203 -25.54 7.85 -5.83
C GLY A 203 -24.49 8.80 -5.22
N TYR A 204 -23.22 8.58 -5.50
CA TYR A 204 -22.18 9.60 -5.26
C TYR A 204 -22.29 10.75 -6.26
N SER A 205 -21.76 11.93 -5.92
CA SER A 205 -21.78 13.11 -6.79
C SER A 205 -20.98 12.89 -8.08
N LYS A 206 -21.27 13.69 -9.10
CA LYS A 206 -20.51 13.65 -10.36
C LYS A 206 -19.05 14.03 -10.16
N ASP A 207 -18.78 15.03 -9.33
CA ASP A 207 -17.41 15.53 -9.08
C ASP A 207 -16.57 14.52 -8.34
N PHE A 208 -17.14 13.90 -7.30
CA PHE A 208 -16.49 12.80 -6.60
C PHE A 208 -16.19 11.62 -7.54
N MET A 209 -17.20 11.20 -8.31
CA MET A 209 -17.03 10.10 -9.28
C MET A 209 -16.01 10.43 -10.38
N GLN A 210 -15.93 11.67 -10.82
CA GLN A 210 -14.93 12.09 -11.79
C GLN A 210 -13.51 12.05 -11.20
N SER A 211 -13.35 12.45 -9.95
CA SER A 211 -12.06 12.34 -9.24
C SER A 211 -11.62 10.90 -9.08
N LEU A 212 -12.53 9.98 -8.71
CA LEU A 212 -12.23 8.56 -8.63
C LEU A 212 -11.86 7.96 -10.00
N LYS A 213 -12.55 8.36 -11.07
CA LYS A 213 -12.19 7.93 -12.44
C LYS A 213 -10.80 8.39 -12.85
N LYS A 214 -10.43 9.64 -12.50
CA LYS A 214 -9.07 10.15 -12.75
C LYS A 214 -8.03 9.34 -11.99
N LEU A 215 -8.28 9.00 -10.72
CA LEU A 215 -7.40 8.15 -9.92
C LEU A 215 -7.27 6.75 -10.53
N ALA A 216 -8.38 6.11 -10.89
CA ALA A 216 -8.37 4.81 -11.54
C ALA A 216 -7.60 4.82 -12.86
N ASN A 217 -7.76 5.86 -13.68
CA ASN A 217 -7.01 6.02 -14.92
C ASN A 217 -5.52 6.21 -14.67
N MET A 218 -5.13 6.94 -13.63
CA MET A 218 -3.72 7.11 -13.27
C MET A 218 -3.08 5.77 -12.90
N ILE A 219 -3.76 4.96 -12.09
CA ILE A 219 -3.31 3.63 -11.70
C ILE A 219 -3.22 2.72 -12.94
N TYR A 220 -4.22 2.76 -13.83
CA TYR A 220 -4.25 1.95 -15.03
C TYR A 220 -3.16 2.32 -16.04
N GLN A 221 -2.92 3.61 -16.28
CA GLN A 221 -1.87 4.08 -17.17
C GLN A 221 -0.46 3.73 -16.65
N GLY A 222 -0.25 3.81 -15.34
CA GLY A 222 0.97 3.33 -14.70
C GLY A 222 1.22 1.85 -15.00
N ASN A 223 0.19 1.04 -14.90
CA ASN A 223 0.26 -0.39 -15.19
C ASN A 223 0.52 -0.70 -16.68
N GLU A 224 -0.06 0.06 -17.61
CA GLU A 224 0.18 -0.13 -19.05
C GLU A 224 1.63 0.21 -19.47
N LYS A 225 2.19 1.29 -18.92
CA LYS A 225 3.59 1.68 -19.18
C LYS A 225 4.57 0.62 -18.70
N ASN A 226 4.19 -0.17 -17.72
CA ASN A 226 5.02 -1.17 -17.05
C ASN A 226 4.74 -2.62 -17.51
N LYS A 227 4.04 -2.85 -18.62
CA LYS A 227 3.78 -4.21 -19.19
C LYS A 227 5.01 -5.11 -19.35
N LYS A 228 6.23 -4.55 -19.20
CA LYS A 228 7.53 -5.25 -19.22
C LYS A 228 8.11 -5.45 -17.82
N TYR A 229 7.34 -5.25 -16.76
CA TYR A 229 7.84 -5.49 -15.40
C TYR A 229 8.19 -6.97 -15.23
N THR A 230 9.47 -7.24 -15.18
CA THR A 230 9.99 -8.51 -14.68
C THR A 230 10.31 -8.26 -13.21
N PRO A 231 9.72 -9.01 -12.25
CA PRO A 231 10.09 -8.87 -10.84
C PRO A 231 11.60 -8.99 -10.71
N PRO A 232 12.25 -8.23 -9.82
CA PRO A 232 13.67 -8.37 -9.60
C PRO A 232 13.95 -9.83 -9.25
N SER A 233 14.76 -10.50 -10.09
CA SER A 233 15.17 -11.87 -9.81
C SER A 233 15.80 -11.90 -8.43
N VAL A 234 15.25 -12.74 -7.55
CA VAL A 234 15.88 -13.08 -6.28
C VAL A 234 17.19 -13.77 -6.65
N LYS A 235 18.30 -13.02 -6.68
CA LYS A 235 19.60 -13.66 -6.68
C LYS A 235 19.68 -14.36 -5.34
N ASN A 236 19.53 -15.67 -5.35
CA ASN A 236 19.89 -16.52 -4.24
C ASN A 236 21.39 -16.36 -4.01
N ASN A 237 21.78 -15.35 -3.24
CA ASN A 237 23.13 -15.24 -2.69
C ASN A 237 23.23 -16.19 -1.47
N ASN A 238 22.80 -17.43 -1.64
CA ASN A 238 23.16 -18.55 -0.75
C ASN A 238 24.44 -19.20 -1.26
N THR A 239 25.48 -18.40 -1.46
CA THR A 239 26.84 -18.91 -1.36
C THR A 239 27.23 -18.78 0.12
N PHE A 240 26.82 -19.76 0.92
CA PHE A 240 27.49 -20.03 2.18
C PHE A 240 28.97 -20.28 1.85
N SER A 241 29.84 -19.35 2.26
CA SER A 241 31.28 -19.57 2.16
C SER A 241 31.64 -20.73 3.11
N PRO A 242 32.54 -21.64 2.69
CA PRO A 242 32.94 -22.80 3.49
C PRO A 242 33.62 -22.51 4.83
N SER A 243 33.85 -21.23 5.15
CA SER A 243 34.61 -20.83 6.35
C SER A 243 33.82 -20.89 7.68
N MET A 244 32.49 -21.08 7.66
CA MET A 244 31.72 -21.18 8.91
C MET A 244 31.62 -22.58 9.49
N ASN A 245 31.89 -23.63 8.71
CA ASN A 245 31.85 -25.01 9.21
C ASN A 245 33.08 -25.38 10.08
N SER A 246 34.20 -24.68 9.92
CA SER A 246 35.40 -24.96 10.72
C SER A 246 35.31 -24.44 12.17
N THR A 247 34.53 -23.37 12.39
CA THR A 247 34.37 -22.75 13.73
C THR A 247 33.38 -23.54 14.61
N LEU A 248 32.35 -24.12 14.00
CA LEU A 248 31.37 -24.99 14.72
C LEU A 248 31.93 -26.35 15.10
N GLU A 249 32.85 -26.91 14.33
CA GLU A 249 33.55 -28.18 14.68
C GLU A 249 34.62 -27.99 15.76
N GLN A 250 35.25 -26.82 15.84
CA GLN A 250 36.17 -26.50 16.93
C GLN A 250 35.47 -26.27 18.27
N MET A 251 34.25 -25.74 18.30
CA MET A 251 33.46 -25.61 19.53
C MET A 251 32.92 -26.92 20.08
N LYS A 252 32.76 -27.95 19.26
CA LYS A 252 32.33 -29.30 19.72
C LYS A 252 33.40 -30.17 20.31
N ARG A 253 34.67 -29.79 20.21
CA ARG A 253 35.82 -30.56 20.79
C ARG A 253 36.28 -30.09 22.16
N ASN A 254 35.68 -29.01 22.69
CA ASN A 254 36.05 -28.41 23.98
C ASN A 254 34.93 -28.51 25.05
N TYR A 255 34.00 -29.47 24.87
CA TYR A 255 33.05 -29.88 25.92
C TYR A 255 33.00 -31.39 26.02
#